data_273ce8e33d01b4b65706873f9f24db53
#
_entry.id   273ce8e33d01b4b65706873f9f24db53
#
_cell.length_a   1.000
_cell.length_b   1.000
_cell.length_c   1.000
_cell.angle_alpha   90.00
_cell.angle_beta   90.00
_cell.angle_gamma   90.00
#
_symmetry.space_group_name_H-M   'P 1'
#
loop_
_entity.id
_entity.type
_entity.pdbx_description
1 polymer ?
#
loop_
_entity_poly.entity_id
_entity_poly.type
_entity_poly.pdbx_seq_one_letter_code
_entity_poly.pdbx_strand_id
1 'polypeptide(L)'
;MNRKSIQSVLISAAVVLLLLSGCETLSDEFGAGAEDGIIQASGIVEAQQISIASEISGRIAEILVSEGEQVQAGDPIFRLENEVFAAQLEQARAAYDSTLAQQKGARAALSAAEAAHIAADQGLISAAAHFQLVLNEALAFEAADRVNDWNRNPGTEIDLPAWYFTKSELIRAAEVEVENARDFINTEEDRFAGVLRDVGSKDIISTEERLAEAQAAFAVVENLQDHATGYTGREELDDFVQIMVDSAESELEAAQNSYDQLLSDPDYEEILKARARVAVARERYDLAQDALNALLTGEDSLVVTAAKAGISQAEAAVSQAQAQIILTRSNLETAQKAIIQAQLALDLANLQLDKLTVYAPIAGTVLTRTIEEGEILQAGLTAMTIGILDDLTITVYIAENLYGQIKLGDQAKLSFDSFPDVVFSGEVIRIADQAEFTPRNVQTKEERQNTVYAVKLTVDDPDHQLIPGMPADVVFSP
;
A
#
# COMPACT_ATOMS: atom_id res chain seq x y z
N MET A 1 -65.49 41.18 26.08
CA MET A 1 -66.13 40.15 25.21
C MET A 1 -66.93 40.83 24.15
N ASN A 2 -66.51 40.78 22.89
CA ASN A 2 -66.90 41.63 21.82
C ASN A 2 -68.24 41.21 21.14
N ARG A 3 -69.15 42.11 20.96
CA ARG A 3 -70.49 41.99 20.38
C ARG A 3 -70.50 41.43 18.93
N LYS A 4 -69.36 41.20 18.30
CA LYS A 4 -69.22 40.68 16.90
C LYS A 4 -69.19 39.14 16.81
N SER A 5 -68.99 38.40 17.90
CA SER A 5 -68.91 36.91 17.88
C SER A 5 -70.28 36.23 18.06
N ILE A 6 -71.34 36.94 18.43
CA ILE A 6 -72.71 36.42 18.65
C ILE A 6 -73.52 36.49 17.36
N GLN A 7 -73.18 37.36 16.45
CA GLN A 7 -73.93 37.48 15.15
C GLN A 7 -73.49 36.41 14.11
N SER A 8 -72.27 35.92 14.18
CA SER A 8 -71.75 34.85 13.26
C SER A 8 -72.31 33.44 13.59
N VAL A 9 -72.66 33.18 14.86
CA VAL A 9 -73.18 31.90 15.31
C VAL A 9 -74.69 31.77 15.00
N LEU A 10 -75.42 32.89 14.96
CA LEU A 10 -76.87 32.87 14.62
C LEU A 10 -77.13 32.76 13.12
N ILE A 11 -76.19 33.19 12.27
CA ILE A 11 -76.34 33.07 10.81
C ILE A 11 -76.02 31.68 10.34
N SER A 12 -75.08 30.95 11.02
CA SER A 12 -74.74 29.55 10.70
C SER A 12 -75.85 28.55 11.13
N ALA A 13 -76.59 28.88 12.16
CA ALA A 13 -77.74 28.03 12.60
C ALA A 13 -78.98 28.13 11.70
N ALA A 14 -79.19 29.22 11.03
CA ALA A 14 -80.34 29.49 10.12
C ALA A 14 -80.12 28.80 8.74
N VAL A 15 -78.84 28.58 8.29
CA VAL A 15 -78.52 27.92 7.00
C VAL A 15 -78.62 26.41 7.12
N VAL A 16 -78.40 25.85 8.32
CA VAL A 16 -78.50 24.38 8.57
C VAL A 16 -79.96 23.90 8.70
N LEU A 17 -80.91 24.78 9.05
CA LEU A 17 -82.33 24.42 9.19
C LEU A 17 -83.11 24.47 7.87
N LEU A 18 -82.57 25.05 6.81
CA LEU A 18 -83.24 25.16 5.48
C LEU A 18 -82.83 24.06 4.50
N LEU A 19 -81.93 23.14 4.91
CA LEU A 19 -81.48 22.00 4.09
C LEU A 19 -82.10 20.66 4.50
N LEU A 20 -83.05 20.62 5.44
CA LEU A 20 -83.66 19.43 5.97
C LEU A 20 -85.14 19.19 5.55
N SER A 21 -85.62 19.93 4.56
CA SER A 21 -86.99 19.69 4.08
C SER A 21 -87.01 19.56 2.54
N GLY A 22 -86.62 18.40 2.07
CA GLY A 22 -86.73 18.13 0.64
C GLY A 22 -86.09 16.80 0.23
N CYS A 23 -86.60 15.72 0.74
CA CYS A 23 -86.40 14.41 0.11
C CYS A 23 -87.49 13.44 0.54
N GLU A 24 -88.63 13.59 -0.08
CA GLU A 24 -89.56 12.47 -0.29
C GLU A 24 -89.91 12.43 -1.77
N THR A 25 -89.85 11.19 -2.32
CA THR A 25 -90.17 10.79 -3.66
C THR A 25 -89.07 10.87 -4.69
N LEU A 26 -88.28 9.77 -4.72
CA LEU A 26 -87.79 9.10 -5.93
C LEU A 26 -87.23 7.72 -5.50
N SER A 27 -88.03 6.85 -5.01
CA SER A 27 -87.83 5.41 -4.98
C SER A 27 -88.82 4.85 -5.95
N ASP A 28 -88.31 4.49 -7.08
CA ASP A 28 -88.78 3.41 -7.95
C ASP A 28 -88.26 3.66 -9.37
N GLU A 29 -87.09 3.10 -9.66
CA GLU A 29 -86.78 2.53 -10.98
C GLU A 29 -85.31 2.07 -11.02
N PHE A 30 -84.96 1.14 -10.19
CA PHE A 30 -83.92 0.17 -10.49
C PHE A 30 -84.37 -1.20 -9.90
N GLY A 31 -85.42 -1.73 -10.54
CA GLY A 31 -85.75 -3.12 -10.39
C GLY A 31 -84.62 -3.95 -10.96
N ALA A 32 -83.87 -4.57 -10.08
CA ALA A 32 -83.02 -5.69 -10.44
C ALA A 32 -83.91 -6.78 -11.00
N GLY A 33 -84.06 -6.86 -12.32
CA GLY A 33 -84.43 -8.08 -13.00
C GLY A 33 -83.33 -9.12 -12.73
N ALA A 34 -83.60 -9.98 -11.78
CA ALA A 34 -82.90 -11.27 -11.71
C ALA A 34 -83.25 -12.08 -12.92
N GLU A 35 -82.55 -11.89 -14.03
CA GLU A 35 -82.46 -12.92 -15.08
C GLU A 35 -81.56 -14.01 -14.56
N ASP A 36 -82.08 -15.20 -14.49
CA ASP A 36 -81.48 -16.43 -13.99
C ASP A 36 -80.06 -16.64 -14.55
N GLY A 37 -79.05 -16.66 -13.68
CA GLY A 37 -77.77 -17.35 -13.87
C GLY A 37 -76.63 -16.57 -14.51
N ILE A 38 -76.79 -15.27 -14.83
CA ILE A 38 -75.65 -14.48 -15.44
C ILE A 38 -74.96 -13.63 -14.38
N ILE A 39 -73.71 -13.95 -14.08
CA ILE A 39 -72.86 -13.13 -13.18
C ILE A 39 -72.24 -12.03 -14.02
N GLN A 40 -72.47 -10.77 -13.65
CA GLN A 40 -71.89 -9.60 -14.29
C GLN A 40 -70.98 -8.83 -13.25
N ALA A 41 -69.87 -8.35 -13.71
CA ALA A 41 -68.97 -7.53 -12.90
C ALA A 41 -68.19 -6.58 -13.82
N SER A 42 -67.87 -5.42 -13.31
CA SER A 42 -67.01 -4.46 -14.02
C SER A 42 -65.61 -4.49 -13.47
N GLY A 43 -64.65 -4.34 -14.34
CA GLY A 43 -63.22 -4.33 -14.02
C GLY A 43 -62.43 -3.35 -14.87
N ILE A 44 -61.16 -3.37 -14.70
CA ILE A 44 -60.23 -2.51 -15.44
C ILE A 44 -59.16 -3.40 -16.07
N VAL A 45 -58.82 -3.12 -17.32
CA VAL A 45 -57.73 -3.76 -18.04
C VAL A 45 -56.39 -3.38 -17.37
N GLU A 46 -55.62 -4.38 -17.02
CA GLU A 46 -54.30 -4.24 -16.45
C GLU A 46 -53.26 -4.91 -17.37
N ALA A 47 -52.14 -4.28 -17.58
CA ALA A 47 -50.96 -4.93 -18.18
C ALA A 47 -49.92 -5.19 -17.08
N GLN A 48 -49.11 -6.19 -17.25
CA GLN A 48 -47.91 -6.35 -16.44
C GLN A 48 -46.94 -5.19 -16.74
N GLN A 49 -46.66 -4.40 -15.76
CA GLN A 49 -45.84 -3.22 -15.90
C GLN A 49 -44.51 -3.37 -15.15
N ILE A 50 -43.44 -2.91 -15.77
CA ILE A 50 -42.11 -2.81 -15.14
C ILE A 50 -41.67 -1.37 -15.14
N SER A 51 -41.36 -0.84 -13.94
CA SER A 51 -40.82 0.48 -13.78
C SER A 51 -39.29 0.45 -14.09
N ILE A 52 -38.89 1.29 -15.02
CA ILE A 52 -37.52 1.48 -15.40
C ILE A 52 -36.97 2.64 -14.58
N ALA A 53 -35.87 2.37 -13.82
CA ALA A 53 -35.17 3.34 -13.02
C ALA A 53 -33.67 3.29 -13.34
N SER A 54 -32.97 4.41 -13.19
CA SER A 54 -31.51 4.43 -13.24
C SER A 54 -30.93 3.89 -11.94
N GLU A 55 -29.87 3.09 -12.03
CA GLU A 55 -29.09 2.66 -10.88
C GLU A 55 -28.17 3.75 -10.33
N ILE A 56 -27.87 4.78 -11.14
CA ILE A 56 -27.01 5.91 -10.78
C ILE A 56 -27.72 7.23 -11.03
N SER A 57 -27.35 8.25 -10.26
CA SER A 57 -27.87 9.61 -10.44
C SER A 57 -27.07 10.35 -11.50
N GLY A 58 -27.75 11.14 -12.32
CA GLY A 58 -27.10 11.95 -13.35
C GLY A 58 -28.08 12.83 -14.10
N ARG A 59 -27.55 13.73 -14.94
CA ARG A 59 -28.37 14.52 -15.86
C ARG A 59 -28.69 13.68 -17.08
N ILE A 60 -29.92 13.74 -17.56
CA ILE A 60 -30.37 13.05 -18.77
C ILE A 60 -29.76 13.77 -19.98
N ALA A 61 -28.92 13.05 -20.72
CA ALA A 61 -28.28 13.55 -21.94
C ALA A 61 -29.20 13.38 -23.16
N GLU A 62 -29.87 12.23 -23.24
CA GLU A 62 -30.67 11.85 -24.42
C GLU A 62 -31.71 10.83 -24.03
N ILE A 63 -32.90 10.94 -24.63
CA ILE A 63 -33.99 9.98 -24.51
C ILE A 63 -34.16 9.32 -25.89
N LEU A 64 -34.06 8.00 -25.95
CA LEU A 64 -33.98 7.24 -27.19
C LEU A 64 -35.33 6.62 -27.63
N VAL A 65 -36.31 6.66 -26.72
CA VAL A 65 -37.63 6.06 -26.96
C VAL A 65 -38.76 7.02 -26.59
N SER A 66 -39.91 6.89 -27.25
CA SER A 66 -41.09 7.71 -27.04
C SER A 66 -42.19 6.91 -26.37
N GLU A 67 -43.18 7.60 -25.73
CA GLU A 67 -44.39 6.96 -25.25
C GLU A 67 -45.16 6.34 -26.40
N GLY A 68 -45.65 5.12 -26.22
CA GLY A 68 -46.32 4.31 -27.22
C GLY A 68 -45.35 3.51 -28.12
N GLU A 69 -44.06 3.66 -28.01
CA GLU A 69 -43.07 2.94 -28.81
C GLU A 69 -42.86 1.51 -28.27
N GLN A 70 -42.76 0.54 -29.18
CA GLN A 70 -42.41 -0.83 -28.85
C GLN A 70 -40.89 -0.99 -28.73
N VAL A 71 -40.44 -1.60 -27.63
CA VAL A 71 -39.05 -1.87 -27.35
C VAL A 71 -38.78 -3.36 -27.13
N GLN A 72 -37.61 -3.83 -27.48
CA GLN A 72 -37.16 -5.18 -27.20
C GLN A 72 -36.26 -5.22 -25.95
N ALA A 73 -36.14 -6.38 -25.34
CA ALA A 73 -35.19 -6.56 -24.24
C ALA A 73 -33.77 -6.26 -24.72
N GLY A 74 -33.09 -5.35 -24.04
CA GLY A 74 -31.74 -4.89 -24.38
C GLY A 74 -31.70 -3.63 -25.25
N ASP A 75 -32.84 -3.07 -25.66
CA ASP A 75 -32.85 -1.78 -26.37
C ASP A 75 -32.50 -0.62 -25.41
N PRO A 76 -31.69 0.33 -25.86
CA PRO A 76 -31.35 1.50 -25.04
C PRO A 76 -32.57 2.45 -24.92
N ILE A 77 -32.92 2.82 -23.70
CA ILE A 77 -34.08 3.65 -23.37
C ILE A 77 -33.70 5.12 -23.26
N PHE A 78 -32.71 5.42 -22.43
CA PHE A 78 -32.15 6.75 -22.25
C PHE A 78 -30.71 6.69 -21.79
N ARG A 79 -30.01 7.81 -21.92
CA ARG A 79 -28.61 7.94 -21.53
C ARG A 79 -28.42 9.15 -20.62
N LEU A 80 -27.60 8.95 -19.60
CA LEU A 80 -27.14 10.03 -18.71
C LEU A 80 -25.85 10.68 -19.25
N GLU A 81 -25.56 11.91 -18.81
CA GLU A 81 -24.29 12.59 -19.13
C GLU A 81 -23.08 11.78 -18.67
N ASN A 82 -22.06 11.69 -19.51
CA ASN A 82 -20.91 10.82 -19.30
C ASN A 82 -19.61 11.54 -18.91
N GLU A 83 -19.55 12.87 -18.92
CA GLU A 83 -18.31 13.62 -18.77
C GLU A 83 -17.56 13.29 -17.48
N VAL A 84 -18.25 13.26 -16.34
CA VAL A 84 -17.65 12.96 -15.04
C VAL A 84 -17.16 11.51 -14.99
N PHE A 85 -17.97 10.59 -15.48
CA PHE A 85 -17.65 9.15 -15.47
C PHE A 85 -16.53 8.82 -16.48
N ALA A 86 -16.51 9.48 -17.64
CA ALA A 86 -15.44 9.39 -18.59
C ALA A 86 -14.11 9.88 -18.01
N ALA A 87 -14.13 11.02 -17.28
CA ALA A 87 -12.95 11.51 -16.58
C ALA A 87 -12.47 10.56 -15.46
N GLN A 88 -13.40 9.93 -14.72
CA GLN A 88 -13.08 8.91 -13.71
C GLN A 88 -12.47 7.65 -14.35
N LEU A 89 -12.99 7.22 -15.50
CA LEU A 89 -12.43 6.11 -16.26
C LEU A 89 -10.99 6.40 -16.69
N GLU A 90 -10.74 7.58 -17.27
CA GLU A 90 -9.38 7.98 -17.66
C GLU A 90 -8.43 8.08 -16.46
N GLN A 91 -8.92 8.56 -15.31
CA GLN A 91 -8.15 8.57 -14.07
C GLN A 91 -7.81 7.15 -13.60
N ALA A 92 -8.78 6.24 -13.61
CA ALA A 92 -8.58 4.83 -13.22
C ALA A 92 -7.60 4.14 -14.18
N ARG A 93 -7.70 4.43 -15.48
CA ARG A 93 -6.79 3.92 -16.51
C ARG A 93 -5.36 4.41 -16.30
N ALA A 94 -5.18 5.71 -16.06
CA ALA A 94 -3.87 6.29 -15.77
C ALA A 94 -3.25 5.69 -14.49
N ALA A 95 -4.07 5.43 -13.46
CA ALA A 95 -3.63 4.75 -12.25
C ALA A 95 -3.18 3.30 -12.54
N TYR A 96 -3.94 2.56 -13.34
CA TYR A 96 -3.58 1.21 -13.78
C TYR A 96 -2.25 1.20 -14.56
N ASP A 97 -2.08 2.10 -15.53
CA ASP A 97 -0.84 2.24 -16.31
C ASP A 97 0.37 2.59 -15.43
N SER A 98 0.15 3.44 -14.40
CA SER A 98 1.17 3.77 -13.40
C SER A 98 1.61 2.53 -12.61
N THR A 99 0.67 1.66 -12.18
CA THR A 99 1.00 0.43 -11.46
C THR A 99 1.74 -0.58 -12.34
N LEU A 100 1.41 -0.65 -13.64
CA LEU A 100 2.17 -1.45 -14.61
C LEU A 100 3.62 -0.96 -14.74
N ALA A 101 3.84 0.35 -14.76
CA ALA A 101 5.19 0.92 -14.78
C ALA A 101 5.96 0.61 -13.48
N GLN A 102 5.31 0.67 -12.32
CA GLN A 102 5.89 0.30 -11.04
C GLN A 102 6.28 -1.19 -10.99
N GLN A 103 5.43 -2.09 -11.51
CA GLN A 103 5.76 -3.51 -11.61
C GLN A 103 6.99 -3.76 -12.49
N LYS A 104 7.09 -3.07 -13.63
CA LYS A 104 8.27 -3.16 -14.51
C LYS A 104 9.54 -2.73 -13.77
N GLY A 105 9.45 -1.63 -13.00
CA GLY A 105 10.54 -1.16 -12.14
C GLY A 105 10.93 -2.18 -11.07
N ALA A 106 9.94 -2.75 -10.36
CA ALA A 106 10.18 -3.77 -9.35
C ALA A 106 10.79 -5.05 -9.93
N ARG A 107 10.38 -5.45 -11.14
CA ARG A 107 10.96 -6.59 -11.85
C ARG A 107 12.41 -6.34 -12.26
N ALA A 108 12.72 -5.13 -12.73
CA ALA A 108 14.08 -4.74 -13.05
C ALA A 108 14.98 -4.72 -11.80
N ALA A 109 14.46 -4.22 -10.66
CA ALA A 109 15.16 -4.24 -9.38
C ALA A 109 15.45 -5.67 -8.89
N LEU A 110 14.50 -6.61 -9.06
CA LEU A 110 14.72 -8.02 -8.75
C LEU A 110 15.85 -8.61 -9.63
N SER A 111 15.81 -8.37 -10.93
CA SER A 111 16.86 -8.85 -11.85
C SER A 111 18.24 -8.28 -11.51
N ALA A 112 18.31 -7.01 -11.08
CA ALA A 112 19.55 -6.40 -10.62
C ALA A 112 20.05 -7.05 -9.31
N ALA A 113 19.16 -7.37 -8.36
CA ALA A 113 19.50 -8.06 -7.13
C ALA A 113 19.99 -9.50 -7.40
N GLU A 114 19.39 -10.21 -8.34
CA GLU A 114 19.83 -11.54 -8.77
C GLU A 114 21.23 -11.49 -9.41
N ALA A 115 21.50 -10.48 -10.25
CA ALA A 115 22.82 -10.27 -10.82
C ALA A 115 23.87 -9.92 -9.74
N ALA A 116 23.51 -9.12 -8.74
CA ALA A 116 24.38 -8.80 -7.61
C ALA A 116 24.69 -10.05 -6.76
N HIS A 117 23.73 -10.95 -6.58
CA HIS A 117 23.96 -12.22 -5.89
C HIS A 117 24.96 -13.10 -6.66
N ILE A 118 24.81 -13.23 -7.97
CA ILE A 118 25.77 -13.98 -8.81
C ILE A 118 27.17 -13.36 -8.69
N ALA A 119 27.28 -12.03 -8.67
CA ALA A 119 28.57 -11.36 -8.50
C ALA A 119 29.17 -11.62 -7.10
N ALA A 120 28.35 -11.66 -6.04
CA ALA A 120 28.80 -11.99 -4.69
C ALA A 120 29.27 -13.46 -4.60
N ASP A 121 28.57 -14.39 -5.23
CA ASP A 121 29.01 -15.81 -5.32
C ASP A 121 30.35 -15.96 -6.03
N GLN A 122 30.57 -15.23 -7.13
CA GLN A 122 31.87 -15.22 -7.80
C GLN A 122 32.97 -14.62 -6.90
N GLY A 123 32.62 -13.60 -6.11
CA GLY A 123 33.49 -13.03 -5.09
C GLY A 123 33.90 -14.09 -4.03
N LEU A 124 32.95 -14.88 -3.56
CA LEU A 124 33.22 -15.97 -2.61
C LEU A 124 34.15 -17.05 -3.19
N ILE A 125 33.90 -17.49 -4.44
CA ILE A 125 34.73 -18.42 -5.15
C ILE A 125 36.17 -17.86 -5.26
N SER A 126 36.32 -16.58 -5.60
CA SER A 126 37.61 -15.91 -5.69
C SER A 126 38.34 -15.85 -4.34
N ALA A 127 37.63 -15.50 -3.26
CA ALA A 127 38.16 -15.46 -1.91
C ALA A 127 38.60 -16.83 -1.44
N ALA A 128 37.84 -17.90 -1.73
CA ALA A 128 38.17 -19.26 -1.43
C ALA A 128 39.43 -19.76 -2.20
N ALA A 129 39.52 -19.40 -3.48
CA ALA A 129 40.69 -19.70 -4.29
C ALA A 129 41.94 -18.97 -3.78
N HIS A 130 41.81 -17.70 -3.41
CA HIS A 130 42.90 -16.93 -2.81
C HIS A 130 43.36 -17.55 -1.49
N PHE A 131 42.41 -17.91 -0.62
CA PHE A 131 42.73 -18.61 0.63
C PHE A 131 43.54 -19.89 0.38
N GLN A 132 43.16 -20.71 -0.60
CA GLN A 132 43.92 -21.96 -0.92
C GLN A 132 45.33 -21.65 -1.41
N LEU A 133 45.52 -20.60 -2.21
CA LEU A 133 46.85 -20.20 -2.65
C LEU A 133 47.72 -19.77 -1.47
N VAL A 134 47.20 -18.88 -0.62
CA VAL A 134 47.90 -18.37 0.57
C VAL A 134 48.21 -19.51 1.55
N LEU A 135 47.27 -20.42 1.79
CA LEU A 135 47.49 -21.59 2.66
C LEU A 135 48.58 -22.50 2.13
N ASN A 136 48.58 -22.82 0.83
CA ASN A 136 49.60 -23.64 0.23
C ASN A 136 50.99 -23.00 0.29
N GLU A 137 51.09 -21.68 0.09
CA GLU A 137 52.34 -20.94 0.21
C GLU A 137 52.85 -20.94 1.64
N ALA A 138 51.97 -20.66 2.64
CA ALA A 138 52.31 -20.65 4.05
C ALA A 138 52.78 -22.05 4.53
N LEU A 139 52.10 -23.12 4.09
CA LEU A 139 52.51 -24.50 4.41
C LEU A 139 53.83 -24.88 3.75
N ALA A 140 54.10 -24.43 2.53
CA ALA A 140 55.38 -24.70 1.85
C ALA A 140 56.53 -23.99 2.55
N PHE A 141 56.35 -22.74 3.03
CA PHE A 141 57.32 -21.99 3.80
C PHE A 141 57.62 -22.70 5.13
N GLU A 142 56.60 -23.08 5.90
CA GLU A 142 56.78 -23.80 7.17
C GLU A 142 57.47 -25.15 6.99
N ALA A 143 57.23 -25.84 5.89
CA ALA A 143 57.89 -27.15 5.61
C ALA A 143 59.40 -26.99 5.47
N ALA A 144 59.86 -25.90 4.87
CA ALA A 144 61.30 -25.59 4.76
C ALA A 144 61.93 -25.32 6.13
N ASP A 145 61.25 -24.58 6.98
CA ASP A 145 61.76 -24.28 8.34
C ASP A 145 61.81 -25.54 9.22
N ARG A 146 60.82 -26.40 9.17
CA ARG A 146 60.78 -27.69 9.87
C ARG A 146 61.96 -28.57 9.49
N VAL A 147 62.36 -28.61 8.23
CA VAL A 147 63.55 -29.35 7.79
C VAL A 147 64.83 -28.76 8.35
N ASN A 148 64.92 -27.41 8.41
CA ASN A 148 66.08 -26.75 8.97
C ASN A 148 66.20 -26.97 10.48
N ASP A 149 65.08 -26.93 11.21
CA ASP A 149 65.04 -27.18 12.67
C ASP A 149 65.40 -28.62 13.00
N TRP A 150 64.96 -29.61 12.21
CA TRP A 150 65.31 -30.98 12.37
C TRP A 150 66.82 -31.25 12.20
N ASN A 151 67.48 -30.45 11.37
CA ASN A 151 68.91 -30.58 11.09
C ASN A 151 69.79 -29.80 12.06
N ARG A 152 69.19 -28.96 12.97
CA ARG A 152 69.95 -28.28 14.03
C ARG A 152 70.48 -29.28 15.05
N ASN A 153 71.80 -29.22 15.36
CA ASN A 153 72.37 -29.96 16.46
C ASN A 153 71.77 -29.57 17.78
N PRO A 154 71.28 -30.46 18.64
CA PRO A 154 70.81 -30.07 19.96
C PRO A 154 71.93 -29.41 20.74
N GLY A 155 71.62 -28.23 21.31
CA GLY A 155 72.55 -27.54 22.20
C GLY A 155 72.98 -28.36 23.39
N THR A 156 74.09 -28.01 23.97
CA THR A 156 74.69 -28.73 25.13
C THR A 156 73.96 -28.43 26.47
N GLU A 157 72.95 -27.57 26.48
CA GLU A 157 72.09 -27.32 27.64
C GLU A 157 70.76 -28.09 27.51
N ILE A 158 70.19 -28.50 28.67
CA ILE A 158 68.94 -29.25 28.74
C ILE A 158 67.79 -28.28 28.50
N ASP A 159 67.71 -27.76 27.29
CA ASP A 159 66.50 -27.13 26.80
C ASP A 159 65.56 -28.25 26.33
N LEU A 160 64.30 -28.20 26.81
CA LEU A 160 63.27 -29.09 26.31
C LEU A 160 63.18 -28.92 24.79
N PRO A 161 63.27 -30.00 24.00
CA PRO A 161 63.30 -29.86 22.55
C PRO A 161 62.02 -29.14 22.07
N ALA A 162 62.13 -28.34 21.03
CA ALA A 162 61.00 -27.60 20.45
C ALA A 162 59.78 -28.47 20.10
N TRP A 163 59.99 -29.79 19.86
CA TRP A 163 58.93 -30.77 19.62
C TRP A 163 58.20 -31.24 20.91
N TYR A 164 58.67 -30.87 22.12
CA TYR A 164 58.02 -31.21 23.39
C TYR A 164 56.70 -30.46 23.58
N PHE A 165 56.66 -29.22 23.15
CA PHE A 165 55.42 -28.40 23.18
C PHE A 165 54.79 -28.40 21.79
N THR A 166 53.45 -28.49 21.77
CA THR A 166 52.74 -28.27 20.52
C THR A 166 52.83 -26.82 20.07
N LYS A 167 52.81 -26.57 18.79
CA LYS A 167 52.84 -25.23 18.22
C LYS A 167 51.76 -24.31 18.84
N SER A 168 50.58 -24.86 19.07
CA SER A 168 49.47 -24.09 19.70
C SER A 168 49.76 -23.71 21.16
N GLU A 169 50.53 -24.50 21.89
CA GLU A 169 50.95 -24.18 23.24
C GLU A 169 52.04 -23.09 23.23
N LEU A 170 52.98 -23.13 22.27
CA LEU A 170 53.98 -22.10 22.08
C LEU A 170 53.33 -20.77 21.67
N ILE A 171 52.39 -20.75 20.75
CA ILE A 171 51.63 -19.55 20.35
C ILE A 171 50.92 -18.98 21.58
N ARG A 172 50.21 -19.79 22.35
CA ARG A 172 49.53 -19.32 23.56
C ARG A 172 50.46 -18.71 24.61
N ALA A 173 51.67 -19.36 24.79
CA ALA A 173 52.66 -18.83 25.70
C ALA A 173 53.21 -17.47 25.22
N ALA A 174 53.44 -17.32 23.92
CA ALA A 174 53.87 -16.03 23.33
C ALA A 174 52.77 -14.97 23.42
N GLU A 175 51.50 -15.29 23.23
CA GLU A 175 50.38 -14.38 23.43
C GLU A 175 50.31 -13.84 24.87
N VAL A 176 50.51 -14.74 25.87
CA VAL A 176 50.58 -14.35 27.28
C VAL A 176 51.76 -13.43 27.54
N GLU A 177 52.97 -13.68 26.93
CA GLU A 177 54.11 -12.81 27.08
C GLU A 177 53.88 -11.41 26.46
N VAL A 178 53.24 -11.35 25.29
CA VAL A 178 52.83 -10.05 24.67
C VAL A 178 51.89 -9.28 25.59
N GLU A 179 50.91 -9.94 26.19
CA GLU A 179 49.97 -9.30 27.14
C GLU A 179 50.74 -8.82 28.38
N ASN A 180 51.60 -9.61 28.97
CA ASN A 180 52.42 -9.25 30.10
C ASN A 180 53.37 -8.04 29.78
N ALA A 181 53.98 -8.05 28.59
CA ALA A 181 54.83 -6.99 28.14
C ALA A 181 54.05 -5.67 27.92
N ARG A 182 52.83 -5.79 27.41
CA ARG A 182 51.93 -4.63 27.26
C ARG A 182 51.52 -4.05 28.60
N ASP A 183 51.16 -4.85 29.57
CA ASP A 183 50.84 -4.40 30.92
C ASP A 183 52.03 -3.75 31.60
N PHE A 184 53.24 -4.28 31.32
CA PHE A 184 54.47 -3.68 31.79
C PHE A 184 54.74 -2.27 31.18
N ILE A 185 54.50 -2.09 29.86
CA ILE A 185 54.55 -0.76 29.24
C ILE A 185 53.61 0.18 29.95
N ASN A 186 52.32 -0.17 30.06
CA ASN A 186 51.31 0.66 30.70
C ASN A 186 51.76 1.07 32.13
N THR A 187 52.30 0.14 32.87
CA THR A 187 52.81 0.39 34.22
C THR A 187 54.00 1.40 34.23
N GLU A 188 54.97 1.25 33.33
CA GLU A 188 56.10 2.14 33.25
C GLU A 188 55.72 3.51 32.67
N GLU A 189 54.74 3.59 31.74
CA GLU A 189 54.19 4.86 31.26
C GLU A 189 53.46 5.62 32.37
N ASP A 190 52.65 4.91 33.21
CA ASP A 190 52.00 5.51 34.37
C ASP A 190 53.02 6.04 35.41
N ARG A 191 54.07 5.27 35.67
CA ARG A 191 55.20 5.71 36.54
C ARG A 191 55.88 6.94 35.97
N PHE A 192 56.18 6.93 34.69
CA PHE A 192 56.82 8.08 34.02
C PHE A 192 55.92 9.32 34.13
N ALA A 193 54.63 9.18 33.87
CA ALA A 193 53.65 10.26 34.06
C ALA A 193 53.57 10.74 35.52
N GLY A 194 53.80 9.85 36.49
CA GLY A 194 53.94 10.21 37.91
C GLY A 194 55.17 11.06 38.17
N VAL A 195 56.35 10.61 37.75
CA VAL A 195 57.62 11.34 37.87
C VAL A 195 57.53 12.72 37.24
N LEU A 196 56.94 12.84 36.02
CA LEU A 196 56.73 14.11 35.37
C LEU A 196 55.86 15.11 36.19
N ARG A 197 54.90 14.61 36.92
CA ARG A 197 54.04 15.45 37.80
C ARG A 197 54.76 15.89 39.06
N ASP A 198 55.56 15.01 39.64
CA ASP A 198 56.29 15.31 40.92
C ASP A 198 57.45 16.27 40.76
N VAL A 199 58.14 16.22 39.63
CA VAL A 199 59.34 17.06 39.36
C VAL A 199 58.99 18.44 38.78
N GLY A 200 57.68 18.79 38.60
CA GLY A 200 57.34 20.11 38.09
C GLY A 200 57.64 20.28 36.59
N SER A 201 57.32 19.31 35.79
CA SER A 201 57.71 19.02 34.40
C SER A 201 57.58 20.11 33.35
N LYS A 202 56.95 21.27 33.66
CA LYS A 202 56.69 22.29 32.62
C LYS A 202 58.04 22.85 32.04
N ASP A 203 59.00 23.06 32.85
CA ASP A 203 60.29 23.62 32.39
C ASP A 203 61.08 22.61 31.56
N ILE A 204 60.94 21.31 31.86
CA ILE A 204 61.64 20.25 31.16
C ILE A 204 61.05 20.03 29.79
N ILE A 205 59.71 19.86 29.73
CA ILE A 205 58.99 19.65 28.46
C ILE A 205 59.20 20.85 27.53
N SER A 206 59.08 22.07 28.07
CA SER A 206 59.25 23.27 27.27
C SER A 206 60.66 23.43 26.75
N THR A 207 61.72 23.02 27.53
CA THR A 207 63.11 23.04 27.09
C THR A 207 63.34 21.98 25.99
N GLU A 208 62.80 20.79 26.13
CA GLU A 208 62.91 19.75 25.10
C GLU A 208 62.16 20.11 23.82
N GLU A 209 60.96 20.70 23.93
CA GLU A 209 60.20 21.23 22.80
C GLU A 209 60.96 22.30 22.07
N ARG A 210 61.54 23.27 22.83
CA ARG A 210 62.37 24.36 22.27
C ARG A 210 63.61 23.81 21.55
N LEU A 211 64.28 22.79 22.11
CA LEU A 211 65.39 22.15 21.46
C LEU A 211 65.00 21.46 20.16
N ALA A 212 63.89 20.74 20.19
CA ALA A 212 63.38 20.05 19.01
C ALA A 212 62.94 21.02 17.91
N GLU A 213 62.26 22.11 18.28
CA GLU A 213 61.91 23.21 17.36
C GLU A 213 63.12 23.87 16.75
N ALA A 214 64.16 24.19 17.59
CA ALA A 214 65.43 24.78 17.14
C ALA A 214 66.21 23.85 16.20
N GLN A 215 66.24 22.53 16.49
CA GLN A 215 66.83 21.51 15.62
C GLN A 215 66.13 21.44 14.30
N ALA A 216 64.76 21.38 14.30
CA ALA A 216 63.97 21.37 13.11
C ALA A 216 64.12 22.63 12.25
N ALA A 217 64.15 23.81 12.91
CA ALA A 217 64.37 25.08 12.22
C ALA A 217 65.74 25.14 11.57
N PHE A 218 66.80 24.73 12.31
CA PHE A 218 68.19 24.69 11.80
C PHE A 218 68.26 23.72 10.56
N ALA A 219 67.74 22.53 10.66
CA ALA A 219 67.74 21.57 9.55
C ALA A 219 67.03 22.09 8.30
N VAL A 220 65.93 22.87 8.47
CA VAL A 220 65.25 23.51 7.34
C VAL A 220 66.13 24.59 6.69
N VAL A 221 66.78 25.41 7.51
CA VAL A 221 67.59 26.52 7.00
C VAL A 221 68.91 26.02 6.41
N GLU A 222 69.51 24.97 6.97
CA GLU A 222 70.69 24.28 6.44
C GLU A 222 70.36 23.68 5.03
N ASN A 223 69.19 23.00 4.91
CA ASN A 223 68.75 22.50 3.64
C ASN A 223 68.51 23.63 2.61
N LEU A 224 68.00 24.78 3.05
CA LEU A 224 67.81 25.94 2.21
C LEU A 224 69.22 26.55 1.77
N GLN A 225 70.21 26.56 2.63
CA GLN A 225 71.59 27.01 2.33
C GLN A 225 72.24 26.11 1.28
N ASP A 226 72.10 24.77 1.43
CA ASP A 226 72.62 23.81 0.46
C ASP A 226 72.00 23.99 -0.93
N HIS A 227 70.71 24.36 -0.99
CA HIS A 227 70.07 24.63 -2.24
C HIS A 227 70.34 26.02 -2.81
N ALA A 228 70.63 27.03 -1.97
CA ALA A 228 70.94 28.38 -2.40
C ALA A 228 72.40 28.51 -2.99
N THR A 229 73.36 27.78 -2.45
CA THR A 229 74.76 27.81 -2.91
C THR A 229 74.94 27.25 -4.33
N GLY A 230 73.93 26.62 -4.92
CA GLY A 230 73.93 26.09 -6.31
C GLY A 230 73.67 27.15 -7.40
N TYR A 231 73.30 28.40 -7.07
CA TYR A 231 72.89 29.40 -8.05
C TYR A 231 73.85 30.59 -8.07
N THR A 232 74.69 30.71 -9.08
CA THR A 232 75.61 31.82 -9.26
C THR A 232 74.87 33.12 -9.67
N GLY A 233 75.13 34.21 -8.91
CA GLY A 233 74.72 35.57 -9.28
C GLY A 233 73.65 36.26 -8.41
N ARG A 234 73.44 35.83 -7.14
CA ARG A 234 72.47 36.46 -6.22
C ARG A 234 73.07 36.65 -4.85
N GLU A 235 74.09 37.54 -4.73
CA GLU A 235 74.73 37.85 -3.47
C GLU A 235 73.77 38.25 -2.36
N GLU A 236 72.70 39.01 -2.68
CA GLU A 236 71.69 39.41 -1.69
C GLU A 236 70.85 38.21 -1.13
N LEU A 237 70.71 37.15 -1.89
CA LEU A 237 70.00 35.94 -1.45
C LEU A 237 70.90 35.08 -0.56
N ASP A 238 72.19 34.97 -0.90
CA ASP A 238 73.14 34.23 -0.13
C ASP A 238 73.37 34.91 1.24
N ASP A 239 73.50 36.26 1.28
CA ASP A 239 73.56 37.03 2.50
C ASP A 239 72.29 36.81 3.37
N PHE A 240 71.10 36.83 2.78
CA PHE A 240 69.87 36.62 3.52
C PHE A 240 69.78 35.19 4.11
N VAL A 241 70.10 34.17 3.31
CA VAL A 241 70.12 32.77 3.77
C VAL A 241 71.20 32.61 4.87
N GLN A 242 72.34 33.22 4.74
CA GLN A 242 73.39 33.16 5.78
C GLN A 242 72.94 33.80 7.11
N ILE A 243 72.24 34.94 7.06
CA ILE A 243 71.64 35.54 8.27
C ILE A 243 70.61 34.60 8.91
N MET A 244 69.81 33.87 8.11
CA MET A 244 68.85 32.87 8.63
C MET A 244 69.59 31.70 9.27
N VAL A 245 70.67 31.20 8.66
CA VAL A 245 71.48 30.10 9.23
C VAL A 245 72.09 30.54 10.55
N ASP A 246 72.74 31.70 10.58
CA ASP A 246 73.41 32.24 11.81
C ASP A 246 72.39 32.46 12.94
N SER A 247 71.16 32.88 12.60
CA SER A 247 70.07 33.04 13.57
C SER A 247 69.57 31.68 14.09
N ALA A 248 69.37 30.70 13.20
CA ALA A 248 68.91 29.36 13.58
C ALA A 248 69.97 28.58 14.35
N GLU A 249 71.29 28.77 14.02
CA GLU A 249 72.39 28.20 14.73
C GLU A 249 72.49 28.79 16.15
N SER A 250 72.31 30.11 16.27
CA SER A 250 72.32 30.79 17.58
C SER A 250 71.19 30.33 18.49
N GLU A 251 69.97 30.14 17.91
CA GLU A 251 68.85 29.64 18.67
C GLU A 251 69.03 28.15 19.03
N LEU A 252 69.63 27.36 18.15
CA LEU A 252 69.94 25.96 18.42
C LEU A 252 70.98 25.86 19.55
N GLU A 253 72.04 26.67 19.50
CA GLU A 253 73.08 26.74 20.56
C GLU A 253 72.47 27.15 21.89
N ALA A 254 71.58 28.18 21.89
CA ALA A 254 70.92 28.64 23.11
C ALA A 254 69.97 27.58 23.68
N ALA A 255 69.21 26.85 22.81
CA ALA A 255 68.36 25.77 23.20
C ALA A 255 69.13 24.58 23.73
N GLN A 256 70.27 24.26 23.09
CA GLN A 256 71.19 23.20 23.49
C GLN A 256 71.83 23.47 24.84
N ASN A 257 72.34 24.73 25.07
CA ASN A 257 72.90 25.16 26.37
C ASN A 257 71.83 25.07 27.49
N SER A 258 70.56 25.43 27.18
CA SER A 258 69.43 25.29 28.15
C SER A 258 69.20 23.86 28.49
N TYR A 259 69.22 22.96 27.48
CA TYR A 259 69.12 21.55 27.66
C TYR A 259 70.26 20.89 28.41
N ASP A 260 71.51 21.27 28.14
CA ASP A 260 72.69 20.82 28.86
C ASP A 260 72.66 21.24 30.33
N GLN A 261 72.18 22.44 30.61
CA GLN A 261 71.93 22.90 31.96
C GLN A 261 70.88 22.03 32.69
N LEU A 262 69.81 21.66 32.00
CA LEU A 262 68.80 20.78 32.49
C LEU A 262 69.40 19.39 32.82
N LEU A 263 70.23 18.84 31.94
CA LEU A 263 70.91 17.54 32.13
C LEU A 263 71.76 17.50 33.43
N SER A 264 72.16 18.64 33.95
CA SER A 264 72.94 18.74 35.20
C SER A 264 72.08 18.76 36.46
N ASP A 265 70.74 18.76 36.32
CA ASP A 265 69.78 18.75 37.42
C ASP A 265 69.57 17.32 37.93
N PRO A 266 69.65 17.02 39.24
CA PRO A 266 69.40 15.72 39.82
C PRO A 266 67.96 15.22 39.55
N ASP A 267 67.02 16.12 39.51
CA ASP A 267 65.56 15.77 39.23
C ASP A 267 65.39 15.30 37.79
N TYR A 268 66.18 15.83 36.86
CA TYR A 268 66.21 15.37 35.48
C TYR A 268 66.78 13.95 35.32
N GLU A 269 67.72 13.54 36.18
CA GLU A 269 68.21 12.16 36.18
C GLU A 269 67.12 11.14 36.50
N GLU A 270 66.17 11.48 37.36
CA GLU A 270 65.00 10.62 37.61
C GLU A 270 64.08 10.46 36.40
N ILE A 271 63.85 11.53 35.65
CA ILE A 271 63.08 11.52 34.41
C ILE A 271 63.78 10.66 33.36
N LEU A 272 65.07 10.81 33.17
CA LEU A 272 65.87 9.98 32.25
C LEU A 272 65.81 8.51 32.62
N LYS A 273 65.87 8.14 33.88
CA LYS A 273 65.73 6.75 34.35
C LYS A 273 64.35 6.23 34.13
N ALA A 274 63.31 7.02 34.31
CA ALA A 274 61.95 6.64 34.06
C ALA A 274 61.69 6.46 32.56
N ARG A 275 62.22 7.34 31.72
CA ARG A 275 62.16 7.27 30.26
C ARG A 275 62.91 6.05 29.73
N ALA A 276 64.10 5.73 30.29
CA ALA A 276 64.83 4.52 29.95
C ALA A 276 64.03 3.25 30.28
N ARG A 277 63.27 3.24 31.42
CA ARG A 277 62.42 2.09 31.77
C ARG A 277 61.28 1.92 30.77
N VAL A 278 60.65 3.01 30.32
CA VAL A 278 59.61 2.94 29.26
C VAL A 278 60.24 2.43 27.96
N ALA A 279 61.44 2.88 27.58
CA ALA A 279 62.12 2.40 26.39
C ALA A 279 62.42 0.90 26.47
N VAL A 280 62.90 0.39 27.62
CA VAL A 280 63.09 -1.04 27.86
C VAL A 280 61.79 -1.83 27.81
N ALA A 281 60.70 -1.25 28.36
CA ALA A 281 59.37 -1.88 28.31
C ALA A 281 58.86 -2.00 26.88
N ARG A 282 59.06 -0.98 26.05
CA ARG A 282 58.70 -1.01 24.62
C ARG A 282 59.49 -2.05 23.86
N GLU A 283 60.82 -2.04 24.03
CA GLU A 283 61.69 -3.05 23.40
C GLU A 283 61.26 -4.50 23.77
N ARG A 284 60.95 -4.71 25.06
CA ARG A 284 60.44 -6.01 25.50
C ARG A 284 59.13 -6.41 24.82
N TYR A 285 58.20 -5.45 24.64
CA TYR A 285 56.95 -5.68 23.94
C TYR A 285 57.19 -6.00 22.48
N ASP A 286 58.09 -5.25 21.81
CA ASP A 286 58.39 -5.46 20.40
C ASP A 286 59.04 -6.84 20.20
N LEU A 287 59.95 -7.28 21.07
CA LEU A 287 60.57 -8.59 21.06
C LEU A 287 59.54 -9.71 21.32
N ALA A 288 58.59 -9.49 22.25
CA ALA A 288 57.54 -10.48 22.49
C ALA A 288 56.57 -10.57 21.28
N GLN A 289 56.28 -9.43 20.65
CA GLN A 289 55.47 -9.39 19.44
C GLN A 289 56.16 -10.09 18.26
N ASP A 290 57.49 -9.88 18.10
CA ASP A 290 58.28 -10.52 17.07
C ASP A 290 58.34 -12.04 17.28
N ALA A 291 58.50 -12.49 18.55
CA ALA A 291 58.51 -13.88 18.93
C ALA A 291 57.14 -14.55 18.61
N LEU A 292 56.01 -13.85 18.90
CA LEU A 292 54.67 -14.33 18.52
C LEU A 292 54.53 -14.42 17.00
N ASN A 293 54.95 -13.38 16.28
CA ASN A 293 54.88 -13.33 14.81
C ASN A 293 55.68 -14.43 14.16
N ALA A 294 56.86 -14.81 14.75
CA ALA A 294 57.69 -15.92 14.28
C ALA A 294 57.02 -17.27 14.45
N LEU A 295 56.14 -17.44 15.42
CA LEU A 295 55.34 -18.63 15.63
C LEU A 295 54.08 -18.70 14.76
N LEU A 296 53.57 -17.57 14.31
CA LEU A 296 52.39 -17.47 13.45
C LEU A 296 52.75 -17.83 11.99
N THR A 297 53.08 -19.08 11.74
CA THR A 297 53.47 -19.64 10.44
C THR A 297 52.45 -20.72 9.99
N GLY A 298 52.54 -21.17 8.74
CA GLY A 298 51.65 -22.18 8.19
C GLY A 298 50.16 -21.79 8.31
N GLU A 299 49.35 -22.68 8.83
CA GLU A 299 47.91 -22.44 9.01
C GLU A 299 47.60 -21.32 10.01
N ASP A 300 48.48 -21.07 10.98
CA ASP A 300 48.33 -20.07 12.02
C ASP A 300 48.86 -18.68 11.58
N SER A 301 49.43 -18.57 10.39
CA SER A 301 49.96 -17.29 9.89
C SER A 301 48.89 -16.19 9.78
N LEU A 302 49.30 -14.98 10.04
CA LEU A 302 48.40 -13.81 9.93
C LEU A 302 47.82 -13.64 8.51
N VAL A 303 48.62 -14.04 7.49
CA VAL A 303 48.17 -13.97 6.08
C VAL A 303 47.08 -14.97 5.81
N VAL A 304 47.18 -16.20 6.35
CA VAL A 304 46.12 -17.25 6.24
C VAL A 304 44.87 -16.78 7.02
N THR A 305 45.06 -16.25 8.23
CA THR A 305 43.95 -15.69 9.03
C THR A 305 43.25 -14.56 8.30
N ALA A 306 43.99 -13.64 7.69
CA ALA A 306 43.45 -12.57 6.88
C ALA A 306 42.70 -13.11 5.64
N ALA A 307 43.23 -14.08 4.95
CA ALA A 307 42.58 -14.71 3.81
C ALA A 307 41.28 -15.43 4.22
N LYS A 308 41.26 -16.09 5.39
CA LYS A 308 40.06 -16.73 5.98
C LYS A 308 39.00 -15.70 6.33
N ALA A 309 39.40 -14.53 6.91
CA ALA A 309 38.48 -13.40 7.15
C ALA A 309 37.88 -12.86 5.83
N GLY A 310 38.69 -12.90 4.74
CA GLY A 310 38.18 -12.56 3.40
C GLY A 310 37.06 -13.48 2.91
N ILE A 311 37.13 -14.78 3.22
CA ILE A 311 36.03 -15.73 2.93
C ILE A 311 34.78 -15.34 3.73
N SER A 312 34.93 -15.12 5.04
CA SER A 312 33.78 -14.75 5.89
C SER A 312 33.13 -13.42 5.44
N GLN A 313 33.95 -12.47 4.97
CA GLN A 313 33.42 -11.22 4.38
C GLN A 313 32.65 -11.48 3.07
N ALA A 314 33.16 -12.36 2.21
CA ALA A 314 32.48 -12.74 0.98
C ALA A 314 31.19 -13.51 1.24
N GLU A 315 31.15 -14.42 2.25
CA GLU A 315 29.95 -15.12 2.71
C GLU A 315 28.88 -14.14 3.22
N ALA A 316 29.29 -13.12 3.97
CA ALA A 316 28.40 -12.04 4.42
C ALA A 316 27.83 -11.25 3.23
N ALA A 317 28.64 -10.98 2.19
CA ALA A 317 28.18 -10.30 0.98
C ALA A 317 27.15 -11.15 0.21
N VAL A 318 27.36 -12.48 0.11
CA VAL A 318 26.36 -13.40 -0.49
C VAL A 318 25.05 -13.36 0.32
N SER A 319 25.14 -13.46 1.65
CA SER A 319 23.96 -13.39 2.53
C SER A 319 23.21 -12.07 2.38
N GLN A 320 23.93 -10.96 2.28
CA GLN A 320 23.34 -9.63 2.04
C GLN A 320 22.63 -9.55 0.68
N ALA A 321 23.27 -10.07 -0.37
CA ALA A 321 22.67 -10.10 -1.71
C ALA A 321 21.42 -10.99 -1.75
N GLN A 322 21.44 -12.12 -1.03
CA GLN A 322 20.26 -13.00 -0.89
C GLN A 322 19.11 -12.30 -0.15
N ALA A 323 19.39 -11.56 0.91
CA ALA A 323 18.39 -10.76 1.61
C ALA A 323 17.78 -9.69 0.69
N GLN A 324 18.60 -9.07 -0.18
CA GLN A 324 18.13 -8.09 -1.16
C GLN A 324 17.19 -8.73 -2.21
N ILE A 325 17.43 -9.96 -2.64
CA ILE A 325 16.51 -10.71 -3.52
C ILE A 325 15.15 -10.89 -2.83
N ILE A 326 15.14 -11.30 -1.56
CA ILE A 326 13.90 -11.50 -0.79
C ILE A 326 13.12 -10.21 -0.72
N LEU A 327 13.78 -9.09 -0.40
CA LEU A 327 13.17 -7.77 -0.33
C LEU A 327 12.58 -7.33 -1.68
N THR A 328 13.36 -7.44 -2.76
CA THR A 328 12.90 -7.03 -4.09
C THR A 328 11.80 -7.94 -4.63
N ARG A 329 11.79 -9.24 -4.28
CA ARG A 329 10.70 -10.16 -4.61
C ARG A 329 9.41 -9.77 -3.88
N SER A 330 9.49 -9.41 -2.61
CA SER A 330 8.33 -8.90 -1.85
C SER A 330 7.78 -7.60 -2.44
N ASN A 331 8.67 -6.70 -2.88
CA ASN A 331 8.27 -5.47 -3.57
C ASN A 331 7.57 -5.75 -4.91
N LEU A 332 8.05 -6.74 -5.67
CA LEU A 332 7.41 -7.17 -6.91
C LEU A 332 6.02 -7.76 -6.64
N GLU A 333 5.87 -8.59 -5.60
CA GLU A 333 4.57 -9.13 -5.20
C GLU A 333 3.60 -8.01 -4.79
N THR A 334 4.08 -7.02 -4.04
CA THR A 334 3.29 -5.83 -3.67
C THR A 334 2.83 -5.05 -4.90
N ALA A 335 3.72 -4.85 -5.87
CA ALA A 335 3.39 -4.18 -7.13
C ALA A 335 2.36 -4.99 -7.95
N GLN A 336 2.43 -6.33 -7.93
CA GLN A 336 1.43 -7.19 -8.58
C GLN A 336 0.05 -7.06 -7.92
N LYS A 337 -0.01 -6.99 -6.59
CA LYS A 337 -1.28 -6.75 -5.86
C LYS A 337 -1.85 -5.36 -6.16
N ALA A 338 -0.98 -4.34 -6.29
CA ALA A 338 -1.40 -3.00 -6.68
C ALA A 338 -2.03 -2.95 -8.08
N ILE A 339 -1.52 -3.75 -9.04
CA ILE A 339 -2.12 -3.89 -10.37
C ILE A 339 -3.55 -4.44 -10.27
N ILE A 340 -3.74 -5.51 -9.47
CA ILE A 340 -5.08 -6.10 -9.28
C ILE A 340 -6.05 -5.07 -8.71
N GLN A 341 -5.63 -4.29 -7.72
CA GLN A 341 -6.45 -3.22 -7.14
C GLN A 341 -6.79 -2.13 -8.18
N ALA A 342 -5.80 -1.71 -8.97
CA ALA A 342 -6.02 -0.71 -10.00
C ALA A 342 -6.91 -1.25 -11.14
N GLN A 343 -6.78 -2.53 -11.49
CA GLN A 343 -7.66 -3.20 -12.46
C GLN A 343 -9.10 -3.21 -11.98
N LEU A 344 -9.34 -3.59 -10.70
CA LEU A 344 -10.67 -3.57 -10.12
C LEU A 344 -11.29 -2.16 -10.11
N ALA A 345 -10.47 -1.13 -9.86
CA ALA A 345 -10.92 0.25 -9.92
C ALA A 345 -11.28 0.67 -11.36
N LEU A 346 -10.51 0.22 -12.35
CA LEU A 346 -10.78 0.43 -13.77
C LEU A 346 -12.07 -0.28 -14.20
N ASP A 347 -12.25 -1.53 -13.78
CA ASP A 347 -13.44 -2.32 -14.07
C ASP A 347 -14.70 -1.69 -13.45
N LEU A 348 -14.59 -1.17 -12.21
CA LEU A 348 -15.65 -0.42 -11.56
C LEU A 348 -16.02 0.85 -12.33
N ALA A 349 -15.01 1.61 -12.79
CA ALA A 349 -15.25 2.81 -13.59
C ALA A 349 -15.92 2.49 -14.94
N ASN A 350 -15.52 1.39 -15.59
CA ASN A 350 -16.19 0.90 -16.80
C ASN A 350 -17.65 0.50 -16.51
N LEU A 351 -17.89 -0.26 -15.44
CA LEU A 351 -19.25 -0.64 -15.05
C LEU A 351 -20.13 0.59 -14.78
N GLN A 352 -19.59 1.61 -14.12
CA GLN A 352 -20.31 2.87 -13.90
C GLN A 352 -20.63 3.60 -15.21
N LEU A 353 -19.70 3.59 -16.18
CA LEU A 353 -19.93 4.15 -17.51
C LEU A 353 -21.01 3.37 -18.26
N ASP A 354 -20.99 2.04 -18.19
CA ASP A 354 -21.99 1.19 -18.82
C ASP A 354 -23.39 1.42 -18.24
N LYS A 355 -23.49 1.69 -16.92
CA LYS A 355 -24.75 2.01 -16.24
C LYS A 355 -25.35 3.36 -16.63
N LEU A 356 -24.60 4.22 -17.35
CA LEU A 356 -25.14 5.49 -17.85
C LEU A 356 -26.16 5.29 -18.95
N THR A 357 -26.11 4.19 -19.68
CA THR A 357 -27.14 3.82 -20.63
C THR A 357 -28.07 2.82 -19.97
N VAL A 358 -29.34 3.22 -19.84
CA VAL A 358 -30.38 2.37 -19.28
C VAL A 358 -31.07 1.62 -20.41
N TYR A 359 -31.19 0.31 -20.25
CA TYR A 359 -31.74 -0.60 -21.26
C TYR A 359 -33.08 -1.16 -20.79
N ALA A 360 -33.92 -1.53 -21.76
CA ALA A 360 -35.16 -2.24 -21.49
C ALA A 360 -34.87 -3.64 -20.92
N PRO A 361 -35.38 -4.02 -19.74
CA PRO A 361 -35.21 -5.37 -19.20
C PRO A 361 -36.06 -6.44 -19.86
N ILE A 362 -37.14 -6.02 -20.49
CA ILE A 362 -38.12 -6.88 -21.20
C ILE A 362 -38.59 -6.22 -22.51
N ALA A 363 -39.14 -7.02 -23.40
CA ALA A 363 -39.89 -6.51 -24.54
C ALA A 363 -41.25 -5.99 -24.08
N GLY A 364 -41.74 -4.92 -24.69
CA GLY A 364 -43.04 -4.33 -24.37
C GLY A 364 -43.22 -2.95 -24.98
N THR A 365 -44.25 -2.22 -24.58
CA THR A 365 -44.55 -0.87 -25.04
C THR A 365 -44.32 0.12 -23.92
N VAL A 366 -43.69 1.25 -24.21
CA VAL A 366 -43.47 2.36 -23.25
C VAL A 366 -44.83 2.99 -22.93
N LEU A 367 -45.31 2.82 -21.70
CA LEU A 367 -46.63 3.31 -21.28
C LEU A 367 -46.57 4.77 -20.80
N THR A 368 -45.56 5.09 -20.00
CA THR A 368 -45.38 6.43 -19.42
C THR A 368 -43.93 6.80 -19.36
N ARG A 369 -43.65 8.09 -19.59
CA ARG A 369 -42.35 8.71 -19.47
C ARG A 369 -42.44 9.87 -18.47
N THR A 370 -41.72 9.79 -17.39
CA THR A 370 -41.72 10.82 -16.31
C THR A 370 -40.51 11.72 -16.32
N ILE A 371 -39.62 11.57 -17.30
CA ILE A 371 -38.33 12.27 -17.40
C ILE A 371 -38.24 13.10 -18.68
N GLU A 372 -37.46 14.20 -18.62
CA GLU A 372 -37.14 15.06 -19.75
C GLU A 372 -35.64 15.21 -19.95
N GLU A 373 -35.21 15.49 -21.19
CA GLU A 373 -33.79 15.77 -21.50
C GLU A 373 -33.32 17.02 -20.73
N GLY A 374 -32.11 16.91 -20.16
CA GLY A 374 -31.51 17.96 -19.33
C GLY A 374 -31.92 17.92 -17.86
N GLU A 375 -32.90 17.09 -17.47
CA GLU A 375 -33.33 16.90 -16.09
C GLU A 375 -32.33 16.05 -15.29
N ILE A 376 -32.30 16.24 -13.97
CA ILE A 376 -31.47 15.44 -13.07
C ILE A 376 -32.30 14.29 -12.50
N LEU A 377 -31.96 13.07 -12.90
CA LEU A 377 -32.56 11.85 -12.38
C LEU A 377 -31.78 11.33 -11.17
N GLN A 378 -32.48 11.01 -10.09
CA GLN A 378 -31.91 10.36 -8.92
C GLN A 378 -31.97 8.83 -9.06
N ALA A 379 -30.97 8.13 -8.52
CA ALA A 379 -30.95 6.68 -8.52
C ALA A 379 -32.21 6.10 -7.83
N GLY A 380 -32.83 5.11 -8.46
CA GLY A 380 -34.03 4.43 -7.96
C GLY A 380 -35.34 5.12 -8.26
N LEU A 381 -35.36 6.36 -8.83
CA LEU A 381 -36.59 6.96 -9.29
C LEU A 381 -37.02 6.37 -10.62
N THR A 382 -38.33 6.08 -10.74
CA THR A 382 -38.91 5.58 -11.97
C THR A 382 -38.84 6.65 -13.06
N ALA A 383 -38.13 6.32 -14.13
CA ALA A 383 -37.98 7.17 -15.31
C ALA A 383 -39.08 6.91 -16.35
N MET A 384 -39.40 5.63 -16.57
CA MET A 384 -40.38 5.19 -17.52
C MET A 384 -41.07 3.90 -17.03
N THR A 385 -42.20 3.57 -17.60
CA THR A 385 -42.89 2.30 -17.34
C THR A 385 -43.11 1.58 -18.67
N ILE A 386 -42.68 0.33 -18.73
CA ILE A 386 -42.89 -0.56 -19.87
C ILE A 386 -44.00 -1.54 -19.50
N GLY A 387 -44.99 -1.71 -20.37
CA GLY A 387 -46.08 -2.67 -20.23
C GLY A 387 -46.00 -3.76 -21.27
N ILE A 388 -46.31 -4.98 -20.86
CA ILE A 388 -46.49 -6.13 -21.77
C ILE A 388 -47.95 -6.07 -22.20
N LEU A 389 -48.19 -5.63 -23.43
CA LEU A 389 -49.58 -5.52 -23.96
C LEU A 389 -50.10 -6.85 -24.54
N ASP A 390 -49.21 -7.83 -24.76
CA ASP A 390 -49.59 -9.14 -25.27
C ASP A 390 -50.33 -10.01 -24.21
N ASP A 391 -50.07 -9.71 -22.91
CA ASP A 391 -50.62 -10.44 -21.77
C ASP A 391 -51.50 -9.50 -20.91
N LEU A 392 -52.62 -9.04 -21.49
CA LEU A 392 -53.58 -8.22 -20.75
C LEU A 392 -54.41 -9.06 -19.80
N THR A 393 -54.70 -8.47 -18.65
CA THR A 393 -55.56 -9.07 -17.64
C THR A 393 -56.64 -8.10 -17.22
N ILE A 394 -57.75 -8.59 -16.74
CA ILE A 394 -58.81 -7.79 -16.11
C ILE A 394 -59.02 -8.29 -14.70
N THR A 395 -59.02 -7.38 -13.76
CA THR A 395 -59.39 -7.67 -12.37
C THR A 395 -60.83 -7.20 -12.14
N VAL A 396 -61.71 -8.12 -11.84
CA VAL A 396 -63.11 -7.83 -11.49
C VAL A 396 -63.37 -8.22 -10.04
N TYR A 397 -64.30 -7.53 -9.43
CA TYR A 397 -64.68 -7.76 -8.05
C TYR A 397 -66.08 -8.41 -7.97
N ILE A 398 -66.14 -9.65 -7.49
CA ILE A 398 -67.33 -10.46 -7.40
C ILE A 398 -67.83 -10.51 -5.96
N ALA A 399 -69.12 -10.27 -5.75
CA ALA A 399 -69.72 -10.33 -4.44
C ALA A 399 -69.66 -11.76 -3.85
N GLU A 400 -69.47 -11.86 -2.52
CA GLU A 400 -69.30 -13.13 -1.79
C GLU A 400 -70.39 -14.17 -2.09
N ASN A 401 -71.66 -13.76 -2.30
CA ASN A 401 -72.79 -14.62 -2.58
C ASN A 401 -72.72 -15.26 -3.98
N LEU A 402 -71.94 -14.70 -4.91
CA LEU A 402 -71.80 -15.20 -6.30
C LEU A 402 -70.44 -15.86 -6.53
N TYR A 403 -69.47 -15.58 -5.69
CA TYR A 403 -68.08 -16.10 -5.79
C TYR A 403 -68.00 -17.63 -5.94
N GLY A 404 -68.81 -18.38 -5.19
CA GLY A 404 -68.81 -19.83 -5.22
C GLY A 404 -69.24 -20.47 -6.54
N GLN A 405 -69.76 -19.68 -7.49
CA GLN A 405 -70.20 -20.15 -8.82
C GLN A 405 -69.06 -19.98 -9.87
N ILE A 406 -67.99 -19.28 -9.58
CA ILE A 406 -66.87 -19.03 -10.50
C ILE A 406 -65.71 -19.97 -10.15
N LYS A 407 -65.10 -20.57 -11.16
CA LYS A 407 -63.95 -21.49 -11.03
C LYS A 407 -62.81 -21.05 -11.91
N LEU A 408 -61.65 -21.51 -11.55
CA LEU A 408 -60.46 -21.36 -12.40
C LEU A 408 -60.71 -22.07 -13.73
N GLY A 409 -60.43 -21.38 -14.85
CA GLY A 409 -60.62 -21.85 -16.20
C GLY A 409 -62.01 -21.50 -16.80
N ASP A 410 -62.94 -20.87 -16.03
CA ASP A 410 -64.20 -20.41 -16.55
C ASP A 410 -64.01 -19.33 -17.61
N GLN A 411 -64.81 -19.39 -18.68
CA GLN A 411 -64.80 -18.42 -19.77
C GLN A 411 -65.73 -17.26 -19.45
N ALA A 412 -65.28 -16.06 -19.76
CA ALA A 412 -66.14 -14.89 -19.63
C ALA A 412 -66.10 -14.06 -20.94
N LYS A 413 -67.21 -13.40 -21.19
CA LYS A 413 -67.33 -12.42 -22.28
C LYS A 413 -67.08 -11.05 -21.75
N LEU A 414 -66.25 -10.35 -22.47
CA LEU A 414 -65.76 -9.01 -22.09
C LEU A 414 -66.31 -8.02 -23.11
N SER A 415 -66.88 -6.92 -22.63
CA SER A 415 -67.40 -5.85 -23.49
C SER A 415 -66.76 -4.51 -22.99
N PHE A 416 -66.39 -3.69 -23.93
CA PHE A 416 -65.78 -2.40 -23.71
C PHE A 416 -66.61 -1.30 -24.37
N ASP A 417 -66.87 -0.20 -23.68
CA ASP A 417 -67.60 0.94 -24.23
C ASP A 417 -66.97 1.52 -25.48
N SER A 418 -65.64 1.44 -25.57
CA SER A 418 -64.87 1.89 -26.74
C SER A 418 -65.06 1.03 -27.99
N PHE A 419 -65.52 -0.23 -27.80
CA PHE A 419 -65.70 -1.22 -28.88
C PHE A 419 -67.05 -1.92 -28.75
N PRO A 420 -68.15 -1.17 -28.95
CA PRO A 420 -69.54 -1.73 -28.67
C PRO A 420 -69.94 -2.91 -29.50
N ASP A 421 -69.33 -3.07 -30.67
CA ASP A 421 -69.66 -4.19 -31.61
C ASP A 421 -68.72 -5.40 -31.48
N VAL A 422 -67.70 -5.33 -30.57
CA VAL A 422 -66.70 -6.40 -30.42
C VAL A 422 -66.84 -7.01 -29.03
N VAL A 423 -66.95 -8.32 -28.98
CA VAL A 423 -66.94 -9.08 -27.73
C VAL A 423 -65.64 -9.84 -27.64
N PHE A 424 -64.89 -9.53 -26.63
CA PHE A 424 -63.64 -10.22 -26.34
C PHE A 424 -63.89 -11.44 -25.45
N SER A 425 -62.98 -12.39 -25.46
CA SER A 425 -63.03 -13.57 -24.59
C SER A 425 -61.97 -13.45 -23.49
N GLY A 426 -62.31 -13.96 -22.33
CA GLY A 426 -61.36 -14.03 -21.22
C GLY A 426 -61.55 -15.32 -20.43
N GLU A 427 -60.48 -15.77 -19.80
CA GLU A 427 -60.45 -16.99 -18.97
C GLU A 427 -60.02 -16.62 -17.54
N VAL A 428 -60.69 -17.15 -16.52
CA VAL A 428 -60.37 -16.96 -15.11
C VAL A 428 -59.03 -17.66 -14.78
N ILE A 429 -58.00 -16.88 -14.50
CA ILE A 429 -56.64 -17.39 -14.15
C ILE A 429 -56.35 -17.35 -12.65
N ARG A 430 -57.08 -16.51 -11.90
CA ARG A 430 -56.88 -16.40 -10.46
C ARG A 430 -58.15 -15.91 -9.76
N ILE A 431 -58.40 -16.49 -8.62
CA ILE A 431 -59.45 -16.05 -7.69
C ILE A 431 -58.74 -15.76 -6.36
N ALA A 432 -58.97 -14.58 -5.79
CA ALA A 432 -58.29 -14.18 -4.53
C ALA A 432 -58.76 -15.04 -3.36
N ASP A 433 -57.84 -15.51 -2.55
CA ASP A 433 -58.10 -16.31 -1.34
C ASP A 433 -58.64 -15.47 -0.17
N GLN A 434 -58.49 -14.15 -0.24
CA GLN A 434 -58.92 -13.21 0.79
C GLN A 434 -59.93 -12.24 0.19
N ALA A 435 -60.97 -11.99 0.98
CA ALA A 435 -61.96 -11.00 0.59
C ALA A 435 -61.40 -9.59 0.76
N GLU A 436 -61.64 -8.74 -0.22
CA GLU A 436 -61.34 -7.33 -0.19
C GLU A 436 -62.60 -6.53 0.15
N PHE A 437 -62.40 -5.47 0.93
CA PHE A 437 -63.51 -4.56 1.19
C PHE A 437 -63.44 -3.43 0.16
N THR A 438 -64.56 -3.11 -0.49
CA THR A 438 -64.63 -1.88 -1.26
C THR A 438 -64.24 -0.70 -0.35
N PRO A 439 -63.48 0.29 -0.83
CA PRO A 439 -62.82 1.30 0.02
C PRO A 439 -63.78 2.34 0.65
N ARG A 440 -64.81 1.88 1.36
CA ARG A 440 -65.68 2.66 2.24
C ARG A 440 -65.76 1.98 3.60
N ASN A 441 -65.58 2.79 4.68
CA ASN A 441 -65.60 2.36 6.09
C ASN A 441 -66.88 1.54 6.42
N VAL A 442 -66.75 0.25 6.70
CA VAL A 442 -67.84 -0.72 6.89
C VAL A 442 -68.10 -0.93 8.38
N GLN A 443 -69.18 -0.41 8.92
CA GLN A 443 -69.56 -0.60 10.34
C GLN A 443 -70.88 -1.31 10.60
N THR A 444 -71.70 -1.59 9.56
CA THR A 444 -73.02 -2.19 9.75
C THR A 444 -73.14 -3.60 9.14
N LYS A 445 -74.18 -4.34 9.53
CA LYS A 445 -74.43 -5.73 9.11
C LYS A 445 -74.87 -5.81 7.63
N GLU A 446 -75.49 -4.72 7.13
CA GLU A 446 -75.90 -4.52 5.74
C GLU A 446 -74.68 -4.26 4.83
N GLU A 447 -73.64 -3.58 5.37
CA GLU A 447 -72.40 -3.33 4.63
C GLU A 447 -71.50 -4.54 4.46
N ARG A 448 -71.64 -5.62 5.25
CA ARG A 448 -70.96 -6.90 5.05
C ARG A 448 -71.48 -7.67 3.81
N GLN A 449 -72.59 -7.28 3.22
CA GLN A 449 -73.05 -7.81 1.94
C GLN A 449 -72.21 -7.28 0.75
N ASN A 450 -71.30 -6.34 0.98
CA ASN A 450 -70.37 -5.76 -0.01
C ASN A 450 -68.93 -6.35 0.09
N THR A 451 -68.75 -7.51 0.73
CA THR A 451 -67.49 -8.25 0.67
C THR A 451 -67.35 -8.78 -0.76
N VAL A 452 -66.23 -8.48 -1.39
CA VAL A 452 -65.93 -8.85 -2.77
C VAL A 452 -64.65 -9.68 -2.85
N TYR A 453 -64.59 -10.56 -3.79
CA TYR A 453 -63.37 -11.30 -4.14
C TYR A 453 -62.85 -10.83 -5.47
N ALA A 454 -61.55 -10.53 -5.53
CA ALA A 454 -60.90 -10.19 -6.79
C ALA A 454 -60.75 -11.45 -7.66
N VAL A 455 -61.30 -11.41 -8.85
CA VAL A 455 -61.16 -12.44 -9.87
C VAL A 455 -60.38 -11.86 -11.04
N LYS A 456 -59.25 -12.48 -11.36
CA LYS A 456 -58.41 -12.05 -12.47
C LYS A 456 -58.60 -12.94 -13.66
N LEU A 457 -58.86 -12.33 -14.81
CA LEU A 457 -59.07 -12.98 -16.09
C LEU A 457 -57.97 -12.59 -17.07
N THR A 458 -57.58 -13.48 -17.96
CA THR A 458 -56.85 -13.10 -19.19
C THR A 458 -57.83 -12.44 -20.17
N VAL A 459 -57.27 -11.67 -21.09
CA VAL A 459 -58.03 -11.06 -22.18
C VAL A 459 -57.41 -11.51 -23.50
N ASP A 460 -58.20 -12.05 -24.39
CA ASP A 460 -57.79 -12.39 -25.75
C ASP A 460 -58.03 -11.17 -26.64
N ASP A 461 -56.93 -10.46 -26.96
CA ASP A 461 -56.93 -9.26 -27.82
C ASP A 461 -55.93 -9.44 -28.97
N PRO A 462 -56.29 -10.22 -30.00
CA PRO A 462 -55.40 -10.54 -31.11
C PRO A 462 -55.03 -9.31 -31.98
N ASP A 463 -55.84 -8.26 -31.93
CA ASP A 463 -55.60 -7.04 -32.73
C ASP A 463 -54.91 -5.92 -31.92
N HIS A 464 -54.53 -6.18 -30.65
CA HIS A 464 -53.89 -5.24 -29.71
C HIS A 464 -54.60 -3.87 -29.61
N GLN A 465 -55.95 -3.93 -29.53
CA GLN A 465 -56.80 -2.73 -29.50
C GLN A 465 -57.03 -2.23 -28.07
N LEU A 466 -56.79 -3.06 -27.07
CA LEU A 466 -57.07 -2.73 -25.67
C LEU A 466 -55.87 -2.06 -25.04
N ILE A 467 -56.16 -1.04 -24.24
CA ILE A 467 -55.14 -0.25 -23.51
C ILE A 467 -55.38 -0.44 -22.02
N PRO A 468 -54.30 -0.61 -21.20
CA PRO A 468 -54.41 -0.63 -19.76
C PRO A 468 -55.15 0.60 -19.23
N GLY A 469 -56.04 0.39 -18.26
CA GLY A 469 -56.90 1.43 -17.71
C GLY A 469 -58.31 1.51 -18.35
N MET A 470 -58.58 0.80 -19.43
CA MET A 470 -59.94 0.72 -20.01
C MET A 470 -60.87 -0.01 -19.06
N PRO A 471 -62.07 0.54 -18.78
CA PRO A 471 -63.09 -0.17 -18.06
C PRO A 471 -63.73 -1.27 -18.96
N ALA A 472 -64.05 -2.40 -18.38
CA ALA A 472 -64.67 -3.52 -19.05
C ALA A 472 -65.83 -4.08 -18.23
N ASP A 473 -66.88 -4.47 -18.91
CA ASP A 473 -67.93 -5.26 -18.30
C ASP A 473 -67.72 -6.73 -18.65
N VAL A 474 -67.68 -7.53 -17.61
CA VAL A 474 -67.43 -8.99 -17.68
C VAL A 474 -68.68 -9.79 -17.38
N VAL A 475 -69.02 -10.67 -18.28
CA VAL A 475 -70.14 -11.54 -18.16
C VAL A 475 -69.69 -12.99 -18.14
N PHE A 476 -69.80 -13.62 -16.99
CA PHE A 476 -69.43 -15.03 -16.84
C PHE A 476 -70.52 -15.90 -17.45
N SER A 477 -70.14 -16.85 -18.31
CA SER A 477 -71.07 -17.88 -18.86
C SER A 477 -71.16 -19.04 -17.87
N PRO A 478 -72.35 -19.47 -17.50
CA PRO A 478 -72.57 -20.55 -16.55
C PRO A 478 -72.00 -21.89 -17.00
#